data_81dc5b80dcc74bcdeefd1d64bc00a053
#
_entry.id   81dc5b80dcc74bcdeefd1d64bc00a053
#
_cell.length_a   1.000
_cell.length_b   1.000
_cell.length_c   1.000
_cell.angle_alpha   90.00
_cell.angle_beta   90.00
_cell.angle_gamma   90.00
#
_symmetry.space_group_name_H-M   'P 1'
#
loop_
_entity.id
_entity.type
_entity.pdbx_description
1 polymer ?
#
loop_
_entity_poly.entity_id
_entity_poly.type
_entity_poly.pdbx_seq_one_letter_code
_entity_poly.pdbx_strand_id
1 'polypeptide(L)'
;MTEHSHFERPQFVDNRSGNTLATAINGYLEEIDDRLADDPNLDVVTGYFNPRGYFSVADGLEHVDQVRLLIGAQPEYEGTERWRQPGEPLDEEYDQKRINDALQRLDSNLEQDRNLLGFSREMDQNLQELVEFLNSDRVEVRRHEDGFVHGKAYLFSDHEGVVAGLSNFTGAGLNSNLELNLGTYDPHVTGKVQDWFGDLWSESEPFDLAGLYEER
;
A
#
# COMPACT_ATOMS: atom_id res chain seq x y z
N MET A 1 -35.39 10.03 -12.45
CA MET A 1 -35.07 9.08 -11.36
C MET A 1 -33.79 8.41 -11.82
N THR A 2 -32.64 8.94 -11.44
CA THR A 2 -31.34 8.34 -11.67
C THR A 2 -31.22 7.16 -10.70
N GLU A 3 -31.16 5.94 -11.23
CA GLU A 3 -30.74 4.79 -10.45
C GLU A 3 -29.30 5.07 -10.01
N HIS A 4 -29.10 5.48 -8.76
CA HIS A 4 -27.79 5.38 -8.13
C HIS A 4 -27.48 3.88 -8.10
N SER A 5 -26.54 3.43 -8.91
CA SER A 5 -25.99 2.08 -8.80
C SER A 5 -25.40 2.00 -7.39
N HIS A 6 -26.02 1.21 -6.54
CA HIS A 6 -25.52 1.01 -5.18
C HIS A 6 -24.19 0.29 -5.33
N PHE A 7 -23.07 0.99 -5.13
CA PHE A 7 -21.75 0.36 -5.09
C PHE A 7 -21.76 -0.63 -3.91
N GLU A 8 -21.45 -1.89 -4.20
CA GLU A 8 -21.35 -2.91 -3.15
C GLU A 8 -19.97 -2.85 -2.50
N ARG A 9 -19.93 -2.59 -1.19
CA ARG A 9 -18.68 -2.55 -0.42
C ARG A 9 -17.85 -3.82 -0.65
N PRO A 10 -16.55 -3.72 -1.01
CA PRO A 10 -15.75 -4.88 -1.35
C PRO A 10 -15.52 -5.79 -0.13
N GLN A 11 -16.18 -6.95 -0.09
CA GLN A 11 -16.03 -7.94 0.97
C GLN A 11 -15.01 -9.02 0.64
N PHE A 12 -14.89 -9.33 -0.64
CA PHE A 12 -13.98 -10.35 -1.16
C PHE A 12 -13.43 -9.90 -2.51
N VAL A 13 -12.12 -9.84 -2.65
CA VAL A 13 -11.42 -9.43 -3.87
C VAL A 13 -10.30 -10.43 -4.17
N ASP A 14 -10.27 -10.96 -5.40
CA ASP A 14 -9.31 -12.00 -5.80
C ASP A 14 -8.60 -11.74 -7.15
N ASN A 15 -8.80 -10.54 -7.70
CA ASN A 15 -8.28 -10.11 -9.00
C ASN A 15 -8.74 -10.96 -10.19
N ARG A 16 -9.90 -11.66 -10.09
CA ARG A 16 -10.47 -12.42 -11.19
C ARG A 16 -11.65 -11.70 -11.82
N SER A 17 -11.78 -11.82 -13.14
CA SER A 17 -13.02 -11.46 -13.87
C SER A 17 -13.57 -10.06 -13.54
N GLY A 18 -12.70 -9.08 -13.38
CA GLY A 18 -13.10 -7.70 -13.05
C GLY A 18 -13.27 -7.43 -11.55
N ASN A 19 -13.13 -8.43 -10.68
CA ASN A 19 -13.11 -8.27 -9.23
C ASN A 19 -11.69 -7.92 -8.75
N THR A 20 -11.11 -6.81 -9.28
CA THR A 20 -9.75 -6.39 -8.96
C THR A 20 -9.73 -5.46 -7.75
N LEU A 21 -8.61 -5.48 -7.03
CA LEU A 21 -8.45 -4.59 -5.88
C LEU A 21 -8.41 -3.12 -6.32
N ALA A 22 -7.84 -2.82 -7.50
CA ALA A 22 -7.87 -1.47 -8.06
C ALA A 22 -9.31 -0.98 -8.29
N THR A 23 -10.17 -1.80 -8.92
CA THR A 23 -11.59 -1.46 -9.12
C THR A 23 -12.32 -1.28 -7.78
N ALA A 24 -12.02 -2.14 -6.81
CA ALA A 24 -12.62 -2.06 -5.48
C ALA A 24 -12.22 -0.78 -4.73
N ILE A 25 -10.94 -0.38 -4.79
CA ILE A 25 -10.44 0.85 -4.17
C ILE A 25 -11.08 2.08 -4.84
N ASN A 26 -10.97 2.19 -6.17
CA ASN A 26 -11.50 3.34 -6.91
C ASN A 26 -13.00 3.54 -6.64
N GLY A 27 -13.80 2.47 -6.82
CA GLY A 27 -15.25 2.58 -6.62
C GLY A 27 -15.65 2.82 -5.17
N TYR A 28 -14.86 2.36 -4.19
CA TYR A 28 -15.19 2.61 -2.79
C TYR A 28 -14.80 4.02 -2.34
N LEU A 29 -13.70 4.57 -2.85
CA LEU A 29 -13.32 5.96 -2.60
C LEU A 29 -14.35 6.93 -3.19
N GLU A 30 -14.79 6.72 -4.43
CA GLU A 30 -15.86 7.49 -5.07
C GLU A 30 -17.18 7.41 -4.27
N GLU A 31 -17.56 6.21 -3.78
CA GLU A 31 -18.78 6.03 -2.98
C GLU A 31 -18.70 6.75 -1.62
N ILE A 32 -17.52 6.71 -0.98
CA ILE A 32 -17.32 7.40 0.30
C ILE A 32 -17.38 8.91 0.11
N ASP A 33 -16.71 9.46 -0.90
CA ASP A 33 -16.70 10.86 -1.26
C ASP A 33 -18.13 11.39 -1.52
N ASP A 34 -18.90 10.68 -2.33
CA ASP A 34 -20.32 11.01 -2.59
C ASP A 34 -21.19 11.04 -1.32
N ARG A 35 -20.81 10.31 -0.28
CA ARG A 35 -21.61 10.09 0.93
C ARG A 35 -21.19 10.95 2.12
N LEU A 36 -19.89 11.22 2.25
CA LEU A 36 -19.36 12.04 3.34
C LEU A 36 -19.45 13.53 3.01
N ALA A 37 -19.39 14.36 4.04
CA ALA A 37 -19.35 15.81 3.89
C ALA A 37 -17.94 16.34 3.61
N ASP A 38 -16.93 15.58 4.01
CA ASP A 38 -15.51 15.86 3.82
C ASP A 38 -14.92 14.73 2.96
N ASP A 39 -13.92 15.06 2.14
CA ASP A 39 -13.23 14.10 1.28
C ASP A 39 -12.60 12.97 2.11
N PRO A 40 -12.61 11.72 1.61
CA PRO A 40 -12.07 10.59 2.35
C PRO A 40 -10.55 10.64 2.51
N ASN A 41 -10.05 9.94 3.52
CA ASN A 41 -8.63 9.65 3.71
C ASN A 41 -8.34 8.20 3.33
N LEU A 42 -7.11 7.93 2.86
CA LEU A 42 -6.64 6.59 2.56
C LEU A 42 -5.29 6.32 3.25
N ASP A 43 -5.28 5.31 4.13
CA ASP A 43 -4.07 4.80 4.72
C ASP A 43 -3.70 3.46 4.07
N VAL A 44 -2.46 3.31 3.67
CA VAL A 44 -1.97 2.10 3.00
C VAL A 44 -0.77 1.53 3.73
N VAL A 45 -0.84 0.24 4.06
CA VAL A 45 0.33 -0.54 4.45
C VAL A 45 0.67 -1.51 3.34
N THR A 46 1.91 -1.50 2.89
CA THR A 46 2.37 -2.38 1.83
C THR A 46 3.81 -2.83 2.05
N GLY A 47 4.13 -4.04 1.64
CA GLY A 47 5.53 -4.51 1.63
C GLY A 47 6.29 -4.14 0.36
N TYR A 48 5.62 -3.62 -0.66
CA TYR A 48 6.22 -3.18 -1.92
C TYR A 48 5.30 -2.22 -2.67
N PHE A 49 5.90 -1.20 -3.26
CA PHE A 49 5.23 -0.20 -4.10
C PHE A 49 5.84 -0.17 -5.49
N ASN A 50 5.03 0.07 -6.53
CA ASN A 50 5.54 0.49 -7.82
C ASN A 50 4.58 1.47 -8.53
N PRO A 51 5.09 2.26 -9.52
CA PRO A 51 4.30 3.27 -10.20
C PRO A 51 3.02 2.75 -10.86
N ARG A 52 3.04 1.51 -11.37
CA ARG A 52 1.84 0.90 -11.97
C ARG A 52 0.72 0.67 -10.97
N GLY A 53 1.05 0.48 -9.68
CA GLY A 53 0.07 0.43 -8.60
C GLY A 53 -0.65 1.78 -8.47
N TYR A 54 0.10 2.88 -8.42
CA TYR A 54 -0.48 4.22 -8.40
C TYR A 54 -1.40 4.48 -9.61
N PHE A 55 -0.92 4.23 -10.84
CA PHE A 55 -1.73 4.44 -12.04
C PHE A 55 -3.03 3.63 -12.07
N SER A 56 -3.06 2.49 -11.38
CA SER A 56 -4.26 1.65 -11.30
C SER A 56 -5.36 2.23 -10.41
N VAL A 57 -5.01 3.13 -9.48
CA VAL A 57 -5.93 3.71 -8.50
C VAL A 57 -5.95 5.25 -8.55
N ALA A 58 -5.29 5.85 -9.54
CA ALA A 58 -5.18 7.30 -9.67
C ALA A 58 -6.54 7.99 -9.69
N ASP A 59 -7.52 7.43 -10.43
CA ASP A 59 -8.89 7.97 -10.52
C ASP A 59 -9.54 8.04 -9.13
N GLY A 60 -9.42 6.99 -8.31
CA GLY A 60 -9.96 6.98 -6.94
C GLY A 60 -9.22 7.93 -6.00
N LEU A 61 -7.91 8.12 -6.22
CA LEU A 61 -7.11 9.03 -5.41
C LEU A 61 -7.41 10.52 -5.68
N GLU A 62 -8.12 10.86 -6.76
CA GLU A 62 -8.63 12.22 -6.97
C GLU A 62 -9.69 12.62 -5.93
N HIS A 63 -10.40 11.63 -5.39
CA HIS A 63 -11.44 11.78 -4.36
C HIS A 63 -10.89 11.75 -2.92
N VAL A 64 -9.57 11.82 -2.71
CA VAL A 64 -8.96 11.64 -1.39
C VAL A 64 -8.30 12.95 -0.93
N ASP A 65 -8.63 13.40 0.29
CA ASP A 65 -8.01 14.59 0.89
C ASP A 65 -6.60 14.28 1.42
N GLN A 66 -6.40 13.13 2.05
CA GLN A 66 -5.11 12.74 2.61
C GLN A 66 -4.76 11.28 2.34
N VAL A 67 -3.52 11.02 1.95
CA VAL A 67 -2.96 9.67 1.75
C VAL A 67 -1.74 9.48 2.65
N ARG A 68 -1.76 8.42 3.46
CA ARG A 68 -0.57 7.98 4.20
C ARG A 68 -0.13 6.61 3.68
N LEU A 69 1.08 6.54 3.14
CA LEU A 69 1.66 5.32 2.59
C LEU A 69 2.79 4.82 3.48
N LEU A 70 2.60 3.68 4.11
CA LEU A 70 3.60 2.99 4.91
C LEU A 70 4.17 1.81 4.12
N ILE A 71 5.48 1.87 3.87
CA ILE A 71 6.22 0.82 3.16
C ILE A 71 7.07 0.05 4.15
N GLY A 72 6.97 -1.27 4.14
CA GLY A 72 7.79 -2.15 4.97
C GLY A 72 8.65 -3.09 4.14
N ALA A 73 9.76 -3.53 4.71
CA ALA A 73 10.56 -4.60 4.12
C ALA A 73 9.92 -5.96 4.38
N GLN A 74 9.97 -6.85 3.40
CA GLN A 74 9.52 -8.23 3.53
C GLN A 74 10.71 -9.16 3.80
N PRO A 75 10.58 -10.13 4.70
CA PRO A 75 11.61 -11.16 4.84
C PRO A 75 11.63 -12.04 3.60
N GLU A 76 12.80 -12.19 2.97
CA GLU A 76 12.98 -13.24 1.98
C GLU A 76 13.30 -14.57 2.65
N TYR A 77 12.71 -15.64 2.13
CA TYR A 77 13.03 -17.01 2.49
C TYR A 77 14.34 -17.42 1.81
N GLU A 78 15.45 -17.08 2.41
CA GLU A 78 16.73 -17.66 2.04
C GLU A 78 16.84 -19.04 2.71
N GLY A 79 16.34 -20.12 2.23
CA GLY A 79 16.39 -21.51 2.67
C GLY A 79 17.34 -21.98 3.78
N THR A 80 17.95 -21.05 4.51
CA THR A 80 18.92 -21.18 5.59
C THR A 80 18.38 -20.67 6.92
N GLU A 81 17.03 -20.59 7.09
CA GLU A 81 16.50 -20.27 8.42
C GLU A 81 17.01 -21.28 9.44
N ARG A 82 17.83 -20.78 10.36
CA ARG A 82 18.21 -21.56 11.51
C ARG A 82 16.95 -21.88 12.32
N TRP A 83 16.60 -23.15 12.39
CA TRP A 83 15.55 -23.61 13.28
C TRP A 83 15.86 -23.20 14.71
N ARG A 84 15.07 -22.28 15.26
CA ARG A 84 15.16 -21.94 16.68
C ARG A 84 14.33 -22.91 17.48
N GLN A 85 14.86 -23.32 18.60
CA GLN A 85 14.09 -24.14 19.56
C GLN A 85 13.11 -23.24 20.33
N PRO A 86 11.90 -23.71 20.69
CA PRO A 86 11.00 -22.97 21.55
C PRO A 86 11.71 -22.53 22.85
N GLY A 87 11.72 -21.18 23.08
CA GLY A 87 12.40 -20.57 24.24
C GLY A 87 13.86 -20.17 24.03
N GLU A 88 14.41 -20.33 22.82
CA GLU A 88 15.71 -19.77 22.46
C GLU A 88 15.61 -18.23 22.38
N PRO A 89 16.54 -17.46 23.01
CA PRO A 89 16.54 -16.01 22.95
C PRO A 89 16.61 -15.50 21.50
N LEU A 90 16.01 -14.34 21.24
CA LEU A 90 16.16 -13.64 19.97
C LEU A 90 17.64 -13.26 19.80
N ASP A 91 18.17 -13.47 18.60
CA ASP A 91 19.49 -13.01 18.20
C ASP A 91 19.31 -11.62 17.54
N GLU A 92 19.33 -10.58 18.37
CA GLU A 92 19.06 -9.20 17.93
C GLU A 92 20.01 -8.75 16.81
N GLU A 93 21.29 -9.13 16.86
CA GLU A 93 22.27 -8.77 15.83
C GLU A 93 21.96 -9.47 14.49
N TYR A 94 21.57 -10.75 14.55
CA TYR A 94 21.17 -11.50 13.36
C TYR A 94 19.88 -10.97 12.75
N ASP A 95 18.88 -10.67 13.58
CA ASP A 95 17.60 -10.17 13.14
C ASP A 95 17.74 -8.75 12.56
N GLN A 96 18.54 -7.87 13.19
CA GLN A 96 18.84 -6.54 12.65
C GLN A 96 19.56 -6.60 11.31
N LYS A 97 20.49 -7.51 11.13
CA LYS A 97 21.16 -7.72 9.84
C LYS A 97 20.15 -8.12 8.75
N ARG A 98 19.22 -9.04 9.04
CA ARG A 98 18.18 -9.46 8.08
C ARG A 98 17.27 -8.30 7.68
N ILE A 99 16.89 -7.45 8.63
CA ILE A 99 16.10 -6.24 8.37
C ILE A 99 16.87 -5.32 7.42
N ASN A 100 18.12 -5.01 7.72
CA ASN A 100 18.96 -4.16 6.89
C ASN A 100 19.16 -4.72 5.47
N ASP A 101 19.39 -6.03 5.34
CA ASP A 101 19.52 -6.69 4.04
C ASP A 101 18.20 -6.62 3.25
N ALA A 102 17.04 -6.71 3.90
CA ALA A 102 15.73 -6.59 3.27
C ALA A 102 15.41 -5.15 2.84
N LEU A 103 15.80 -4.15 3.64
CA LEU A 103 15.67 -2.73 3.28
C LEU A 103 16.54 -2.38 2.06
N GLN A 104 17.80 -2.84 2.02
CA GLN A 104 18.67 -2.63 0.86
C GLN A 104 18.12 -3.28 -0.42
N ARG A 105 17.51 -4.46 -0.31
CA ARG A 105 16.82 -5.10 -1.45
C ARG A 105 15.59 -4.33 -1.88
N LEU A 106 14.83 -3.81 -0.93
CA LEU A 106 13.68 -2.95 -1.24
C LEU A 106 14.12 -1.72 -2.05
N ASP A 107 15.15 -1.01 -1.60
CA ASP A 107 15.70 0.15 -2.32
C ASP A 107 16.16 -0.25 -3.74
N SER A 108 16.92 -1.34 -3.87
CA SER A 108 17.40 -1.84 -5.16
C SER A 108 16.24 -2.24 -6.11
N ASN A 109 15.17 -2.80 -5.58
CA ASN A 109 13.99 -3.18 -6.36
C ASN A 109 13.21 -1.94 -6.83
N LEU A 110 13.05 -0.94 -5.96
CA LEU A 110 12.40 0.34 -6.32
C LEU A 110 13.18 1.06 -7.43
N GLU A 111 14.52 1.11 -7.33
CA GLU A 111 15.38 1.65 -8.37
C GLU A 111 15.28 0.85 -9.68
N GLN A 112 15.22 -0.47 -9.59
CA GLN A 112 15.09 -1.33 -10.76
C GLN A 112 13.73 -1.12 -11.45
N ASP A 113 12.65 -1.04 -10.70
CA ASP A 113 11.32 -0.75 -11.25
C ASP A 113 11.29 0.61 -11.94
N ARG A 114 11.89 1.65 -11.33
CA ARG A 114 12.09 2.95 -11.97
C ARG A 114 12.82 2.83 -13.31
N ASN A 115 13.91 2.07 -13.36
CA ASN A 115 14.75 1.91 -14.57
C ASN A 115 14.06 1.05 -15.65
N LEU A 116 13.13 0.16 -15.27
CA LEU A 116 12.34 -0.66 -16.20
C LEU A 116 11.13 0.07 -16.79
N LEU A 117 10.76 1.24 -16.27
CA LEU A 117 9.77 2.11 -16.89
C LEU A 117 10.29 2.56 -18.26
N GLY A 118 9.60 2.16 -19.33
CA GLY A 118 10.05 2.42 -20.71
C GLY A 118 10.20 3.92 -21.00
N PHE A 119 11.05 4.25 -21.99
CA PHE A 119 11.23 5.63 -22.45
C PHE A 119 10.15 5.96 -23.50
N SER A 120 9.00 6.48 -23.06
CA SER A 120 7.98 7.06 -23.91
C SER A 120 7.48 8.36 -23.30
N ARG A 121 6.98 9.27 -24.15
CA ARG A 121 6.40 10.54 -23.65
C ARG A 121 5.22 10.32 -22.69
N GLU A 122 4.42 9.32 -22.95
CA GLU A 122 3.29 8.95 -22.11
C GLU A 122 3.78 8.47 -20.74
N MET A 123 4.81 7.62 -20.70
CA MET A 123 5.38 7.13 -19.45
C MET A 123 6.07 8.25 -18.67
N ASP A 124 6.75 9.17 -19.36
CA ASP A 124 7.38 10.32 -18.71
C ASP A 124 6.33 11.26 -18.10
N GLN A 125 5.17 11.48 -18.76
CA GLN A 125 4.05 12.24 -18.22
C GLN A 125 3.45 11.56 -16.99
N ASN A 126 3.14 10.29 -17.08
CA ASN A 126 2.58 9.50 -15.96
C ASN A 126 3.52 9.49 -14.76
N LEU A 127 4.83 9.39 -15.00
CA LEU A 127 5.83 9.44 -13.92
C LEU A 127 5.89 10.84 -13.28
N GLN A 128 5.77 11.89 -14.07
CA GLN A 128 5.69 13.25 -13.55
C GLN A 128 4.44 13.45 -12.69
N GLU A 129 3.28 12.94 -13.12
CA GLU A 129 2.04 12.96 -12.31
C GLU A 129 2.21 12.21 -10.99
N LEU A 130 2.86 11.05 -10.99
CA LEU A 130 3.19 10.33 -9.76
C LEU A 130 4.09 11.17 -8.83
N VAL A 131 5.15 11.78 -9.36
CA VAL A 131 6.08 12.60 -8.57
C VAL A 131 5.35 13.83 -8.01
N GLU A 132 4.53 14.50 -8.80
CA GLU A 132 3.70 15.63 -8.35
C GLU A 132 2.72 15.19 -7.24
N PHE A 133 2.10 14.02 -7.38
CA PHE A 133 1.24 13.44 -6.35
C PHE A 133 2.01 13.16 -5.06
N LEU A 134 3.16 12.47 -5.13
CA LEU A 134 3.98 12.13 -3.97
C LEU A 134 4.54 13.37 -3.24
N ASN A 135 4.80 14.46 -3.96
CA ASN A 135 5.28 15.73 -3.41
C ASN A 135 4.14 16.66 -2.95
N SER A 136 2.89 16.27 -3.13
CA SER A 136 1.76 17.11 -2.69
C SER A 136 1.60 17.09 -1.18
N ASP A 137 1.10 18.20 -0.61
CA ASP A 137 0.87 18.34 0.84
C ASP A 137 -0.12 17.31 1.41
N ARG A 138 -0.88 16.62 0.53
CA ARG A 138 -1.86 15.59 0.92
C ARG A 138 -1.27 14.19 1.03
N VAL A 139 0.01 13.98 0.67
CA VAL A 139 0.64 12.65 0.68
C VAL A 139 1.80 12.65 1.66
N GLU A 140 1.78 11.67 2.56
CA GLU A 140 2.91 11.39 3.43
C GLU A 140 3.36 9.93 3.26
N VAL A 141 4.65 9.74 3.03
CA VAL A 141 5.25 8.41 2.88
C VAL A 141 6.21 8.15 4.01
N ARG A 142 6.05 7.00 4.66
CA ARG A 142 6.98 6.50 5.68
C ARG A 142 7.47 5.10 5.38
N ARG A 143 8.63 4.77 5.92
CA ARG A 143 9.23 3.44 5.84
C ARG A 143 9.46 2.89 7.24
N HIS A 144 8.98 1.65 7.47
CA HIS A 144 9.25 0.95 8.73
C HIS A 144 10.60 0.25 8.64
N GLU A 145 11.53 0.60 9.55
CA GLU A 145 12.93 0.16 9.51
C GLU A 145 13.32 -0.74 10.70
N ASP A 146 12.51 -0.79 11.75
CA ASP A 146 12.80 -1.55 12.97
C ASP A 146 12.31 -3.01 12.92
N GLY A 147 11.65 -3.42 11.83
CA GLY A 147 11.10 -4.77 11.70
C GLY A 147 10.62 -5.10 10.30
N PHE A 148 10.08 -6.31 10.16
CA PHE A 148 9.43 -6.74 8.93
C PHE A 148 7.94 -6.39 8.96
N VAL A 149 7.47 -5.70 7.94
CA VAL A 149 6.04 -5.47 7.72
C VAL A 149 5.59 -6.27 6.51
N HIS A 150 4.85 -7.34 6.75
CA HIS A 150 4.29 -8.21 5.70
C HIS A 150 2.76 -8.07 5.56
N GLY A 151 2.13 -7.27 6.39
CA GLY A 151 0.73 -6.90 6.26
C GLY A 151 0.50 -6.05 5.02
N LYS A 152 -0.62 -6.23 4.33
CA LYS A 152 -1.12 -5.36 3.28
C LYS A 152 -2.52 -4.97 3.66
N ALA A 153 -2.74 -3.68 3.83
CA ALA A 153 -4.02 -3.15 4.24
C ALA A 153 -4.28 -1.78 3.60
N TYR A 154 -5.52 -1.55 3.27
CA TYR A 154 -6.07 -0.32 2.72
C TYR A 154 -7.18 0.11 3.66
N LEU A 155 -6.95 1.19 4.41
CA LEU A 155 -7.88 1.71 5.41
C LEU A 155 -8.53 2.96 4.84
N PHE A 156 -9.86 2.98 4.82
CA PHE A 156 -10.65 4.05 4.22
C PHE A 156 -11.24 4.90 5.33
N SER A 157 -10.93 6.20 5.34
CA SER A 157 -11.41 7.20 6.29
C SER A 157 -11.59 6.68 7.73
N ASP A 158 -11.92 7.54 8.65
CA ASP A 158 -12.11 7.14 10.06
C ASP A 158 -13.21 6.08 10.22
N HIS A 159 -12.80 4.80 10.26
CA HIS A 159 -13.65 3.61 10.48
C HIS A 159 -14.62 3.24 9.35
N GLU A 160 -14.53 3.83 8.16
CA GLU A 160 -15.42 3.49 7.05
C GLU A 160 -15.22 2.07 6.55
N GLY A 161 -14.00 1.59 6.51
CA GLY A 161 -13.71 0.21 6.14
C GLY A 161 -12.23 -0.09 6.03
N VAL A 162 -11.92 -1.36 5.97
CA VAL A 162 -10.57 -1.88 5.73
C VAL A 162 -10.65 -3.02 4.74
N VAL A 163 -9.79 -3.00 3.73
CA VAL A 163 -9.50 -4.16 2.88
C VAL A 163 -8.08 -4.61 3.18
N ALA A 164 -7.94 -5.84 3.67
CA ALA A 164 -6.63 -6.40 4.03
C ALA A 164 -6.42 -7.77 3.39
N GLY A 165 -5.17 -8.08 3.04
CA GLY A 165 -4.86 -9.36 2.41
C GLY A 165 -3.42 -9.50 1.95
N LEU A 166 -3.24 -10.00 0.73
CA LEU A 166 -1.93 -10.34 0.17
C LEU A 166 -1.43 -9.32 -0.87
N SER A 167 -2.29 -8.44 -1.38
CA SER A 167 -1.98 -7.53 -2.48
C SER A 167 -1.10 -6.37 -2.04
N ASN A 168 0.14 -6.33 -2.54
CA ASN A 168 0.98 -5.15 -2.46
C ASN A 168 0.43 -4.01 -3.34
N PHE A 169 0.84 -2.77 -3.04
CA PHE A 169 0.50 -1.59 -3.85
C PHE A 169 1.33 -1.55 -5.14
N THR A 170 1.05 -2.50 -6.01
CA THR A 170 1.71 -2.71 -7.30
C THR A 170 0.67 -2.97 -8.39
N GLY A 171 1.01 -2.68 -9.65
CA GLY A 171 0.10 -2.98 -10.77
C GLY A 171 -0.33 -4.45 -10.82
N ALA A 172 0.58 -5.37 -10.53
CA ALA A 172 0.27 -6.80 -10.48
C ALA A 172 -0.57 -7.17 -9.26
N GLY A 173 -0.23 -6.66 -8.07
CA GLY A 173 -0.96 -6.91 -6.83
C GLY A 173 -2.39 -6.38 -6.86
N LEU A 174 -2.60 -5.21 -7.49
CA LEU A 174 -3.91 -4.59 -7.56
C LEU A 174 -4.82 -5.12 -8.68
N ASN A 175 -4.27 -5.74 -9.75
CA ASN A 175 -5.04 -6.07 -10.94
C ASN A 175 -4.96 -7.51 -11.45
N SER A 176 -3.83 -8.20 -11.31
CA SER A 176 -3.58 -9.41 -12.10
C SER A 176 -3.09 -10.62 -11.33
N ASN A 177 -2.36 -10.45 -10.24
CA ASN A 177 -1.99 -11.59 -9.41
C ASN A 177 -3.23 -12.16 -8.72
N LEU A 178 -3.28 -13.49 -8.61
CA LEU A 178 -4.30 -14.15 -7.80
C LEU A 178 -3.97 -13.90 -6.33
N GLU A 179 -4.65 -12.93 -5.75
CA GLU A 179 -4.46 -12.48 -4.38
C GLU A 179 -5.76 -12.62 -3.62
N LEU A 180 -5.68 -12.91 -2.33
CA LEU A 180 -6.87 -12.94 -1.47
C LEU A 180 -6.89 -11.68 -0.62
N ASN A 181 -7.93 -10.86 -0.79
CA ASN A 181 -8.19 -9.71 0.05
C ASN A 181 -9.61 -9.77 0.60
N LEU A 182 -9.77 -9.40 1.85
CA LEU A 182 -11.04 -9.38 2.55
C LEU A 182 -11.35 -7.98 3.07
N GLY A 183 -12.57 -7.52 2.84
CA GLY A 183 -13.06 -6.27 3.38
C GLY A 183 -13.83 -6.48 4.69
N THR A 184 -13.62 -5.57 5.63
CA THR A 184 -14.40 -5.48 6.87
C THR A 184 -14.88 -4.08 7.12
N TYR A 185 -16.10 -3.95 7.63
CA TYR A 185 -16.82 -2.69 7.90
C TYR A 185 -17.36 -2.68 9.32
N ASP A 186 -16.95 -3.64 10.15
CA ASP A 186 -17.28 -3.67 11.57
C ASP A 186 -16.43 -2.63 12.31
N PRO A 187 -17.04 -1.61 12.98
CA PRO A 187 -16.30 -0.52 13.62
C PRO A 187 -15.31 -0.99 14.69
N HIS A 188 -15.57 -2.13 15.32
CA HIS A 188 -14.66 -2.68 16.32
C HIS A 188 -13.41 -3.27 15.68
N VAL A 189 -13.55 -3.90 14.51
CA VAL A 189 -12.43 -4.49 13.77
C VAL A 189 -11.64 -3.39 13.05
N THR A 190 -12.32 -2.47 12.36
CA THR A 190 -11.67 -1.35 11.67
C THR A 190 -10.89 -0.48 12.64
N GLY A 191 -11.46 -0.18 13.84
CA GLY A 191 -10.76 0.57 14.88
C GLY A 191 -9.46 -0.10 15.33
N LYS A 192 -9.45 -1.41 15.52
CA LYS A 192 -8.21 -2.13 15.88
C LYS A 192 -7.14 -2.09 14.77
N VAL A 193 -7.55 -2.14 13.51
CA VAL A 193 -6.61 -2.04 12.38
C VAL A 193 -6.07 -0.62 12.27
N GLN A 194 -6.88 0.39 12.57
CA GLN A 194 -6.43 1.78 12.62
C GLN A 194 -5.45 2.03 13.77
N ASP A 195 -5.74 1.51 14.97
CA ASP A 195 -4.80 1.58 16.11
C ASP A 195 -3.46 0.94 15.72
N TRP A 196 -3.50 -0.26 15.13
CA TRP A 196 -2.31 -0.95 14.65
C TRP A 196 -1.54 -0.15 13.58
N PHE A 197 -2.26 0.48 12.63
CA PHE A 197 -1.64 1.35 11.63
C PHE A 197 -0.99 2.56 12.31
N GLY A 198 -1.69 3.20 13.26
CA GLY A 198 -1.18 4.36 14.00
C GLY A 198 0.10 4.06 14.78
N ASP A 199 0.17 2.89 15.41
CA ASP A 199 1.37 2.43 16.11
C ASP A 199 2.54 2.28 15.13
N LEU A 200 2.35 1.52 14.05
CA LEU A 200 3.38 1.35 13.01
C LEU A 200 3.80 2.68 12.38
N TRP A 201 2.84 3.58 12.12
CA TRP A 201 3.10 4.89 11.56
C TRP A 201 3.99 5.73 12.47
N SER A 202 3.73 5.69 13.78
CA SER A 202 4.51 6.43 14.77
C SER A 202 5.94 5.89 14.95
N GLU A 203 6.15 4.62 14.68
CA GLU A 203 7.44 3.91 14.74
C GLU A 203 8.22 3.97 13.42
N SER A 204 7.66 4.60 12.38
CA SER A 204 8.25 4.63 11.03
C SER A 204 8.85 5.98 10.68
N GLU A 205 9.89 5.97 9.86
CA GLU A 205 10.63 7.16 9.45
C GLU A 205 10.10 7.74 8.13
N PRO A 206 10.12 9.08 7.94
CA PRO A 206 9.81 9.70 6.66
C PRO A 206 10.68 9.11 5.54
N PHE A 207 10.07 8.85 4.37
CA PHE A 207 10.76 8.26 3.23
C PHE A 207 10.53 9.07 1.96
N ASP A 208 11.61 9.53 1.34
CA ASP A 208 11.57 10.31 0.09
C ASP A 208 11.37 9.39 -1.14
N LEU A 209 10.14 8.88 -1.29
CA LEU A 209 9.78 8.07 -2.44
C LEU A 209 9.72 8.89 -3.73
N ALA A 210 9.35 10.18 -3.65
CA ALA A 210 9.31 11.07 -4.81
C ALA A 210 10.71 11.28 -5.39
N GLY A 211 11.69 11.63 -4.53
CA GLY A 211 13.09 11.83 -4.94
C GLY A 211 13.67 10.61 -5.64
N LEU A 212 13.31 9.40 -5.22
CA LEU A 212 13.74 8.16 -5.88
C LEU A 212 13.27 8.08 -7.35
N TYR A 213 12.09 8.61 -7.67
CA TYR A 213 11.55 8.62 -9.03
C TYR A 213 11.96 9.86 -9.84
N GLU A 214 12.38 10.96 -9.18
CA GLU A 214 12.93 12.15 -9.84
C GLU A 214 14.33 11.93 -10.41
N GLU A 215 15.15 11.07 -9.81
CA GLU A 215 16.55 10.79 -10.18
C GLU A 215 16.72 10.01 -11.51
N ARG A 216 15.77 10.10 -12.42
CA ARG A 216 15.78 9.37 -13.69
C ARG A 216 16.50 10.12 -14.83
#